data_8636b0932986a4e4be85b2b0d09afa99
#
_entry.id   8636b0932986a4e4be85b2b0d09afa99
#
_cell.length_a   1.000
_cell.length_b   1.000
_cell.length_c   1.000
_cell.angle_alpha   90.00
_cell.angle_beta   90.00
_cell.angle_gamma   90.00
#
_symmetry.space_group_name_H-M   'P 1'
#
loop_
_entity.id
_entity.type
_entity.pdbx_description
1 polymer ?
#
loop_
_entity_poly.entity_id
_entity_poly.type
_entity_poly.pdbx_seq_one_letter_code
_entity_poly.pdbx_strand_id
1 'polypeptide(L)'
;MWATFPKIREALDVVKAWGFEYKTVGFVWIKKNKNGGNFFGVGWYTKSNAEICLIGVKGKSPKVSNSISQIIEAVRGKHSKKPEIIRAKIVEFAGDIPRIELFAREKHEGWTSWGNEIENDIDL
;
A
#
# COMPACT_ATOMS: atom_id res chain seq x y z
N MET A 1 5.04 0.31 -0.43
CA MET A 1 4.84 1.67 0.12
C MET A 1 3.71 2.36 -0.61
N TRP A 2 2.72 2.86 0.12
CA TRP A 2 1.64 3.68 -0.46
C TRP A 2 2.15 5.08 -0.81
N ALA A 3 1.67 5.62 -1.91
CA ALA A 3 1.95 6.99 -2.34
C ALA A 3 0.75 7.58 -3.08
N THR A 4 0.57 8.89 -2.92
CA THR A 4 -0.33 9.65 -3.78
C THR A 4 0.44 10.12 -5.02
N PHE A 5 -0.26 10.33 -6.14
CA PHE A 5 0.39 10.77 -7.36
C PHE A 5 1.15 12.11 -7.21
N PRO A 6 0.58 13.12 -6.53
CA PRO A 6 1.31 14.39 -6.35
C PRO A 6 2.60 14.26 -5.54
N LYS A 7 2.74 13.22 -4.72
CA LYS A 7 3.90 12.96 -3.85
C LYS A 7 4.77 11.81 -4.33
N ILE A 8 4.65 11.41 -5.60
CA ILE A 8 5.41 10.28 -6.12
C ILE A 8 6.93 10.51 -6.05
N ARG A 9 7.38 11.72 -6.30
CA ARG A 9 8.81 12.07 -6.23
C ARG A 9 9.35 11.84 -4.82
N GLU A 10 8.67 12.37 -3.82
CA GLU A 10 9.03 12.22 -2.41
C GLU A 10 8.98 10.76 -1.98
N ALA A 11 8.00 9.99 -2.44
CA ALA A 11 7.90 8.56 -2.16
C ALA A 11 9.10 7.78 -2.71
N LEU A 12 9.53 8.08 -3.94
CA LEU A 12 10.71 7.48 -4.55
C LEU A 12 11.98 7.83 -3.78
N ASP A 13 12.10 9.07 -3.30
CA ASP A 13 13.23 9.51 -2.48
C ASP A 13 13.28 8.74 -1.15
N VAL A 14 12.14 8.50 -0.51
CA VAL A 14 12.05 7.72 0.73
C VAL A 14 12.44 6.26 0.49
N VAL A 15 11.95 5.64 -0.58
CA VAL A 15 12.32 4.27 -0.94
C VAL A 15 13.84 4.14 -1.04
N LYS A 16 14.48 5.07 -1.73
CA LYS A 16 15.94 5.12 -1.88
C LYS A 16 16.65 5.37 -0.54
N ALA A 17 16.17 6.35 0.23
CA ALA A 17 16.75 6.72 1.52
C ALA A 17 16.74 5.56 2.52
N TRP A 18 15.72 4.70 2.46
CA TRP A 18 15.61 3.51 3.30
C TRP A 18 16.44 2.32 2.78
N GLY A 19 17.17 2.51 1.69
CA GLY A 19 18.05 1.50 1.12
C GLY A 19 17.38 0.49 0.20
N PHE A 20 16.17 0.80 -0.27
CA PHE A 20 15.45 -0.04 -1.24
C PHE A 20 15.66 0.48 -2.65
N GLU A 21 15.65 -0.43 -3.60
CA GLU A 21 15.63 -0.12 -5.02
C GLU A 21 14.18 -0.16 -5.51
N TYR A 22 13.68 0.94 -6.06
CA TYR A 22 12.37 0.95 -6.68
C TYR A 22 12.32 0.02 -7.89
N LYS A 23 11.31 -0.83 -7.96
CA LYS A 23 11.12 -1.77 -9.06
C LYS A 23 9.94 -1.39 -9.94
N THR A 24 8.78 -1.19 -9.35
CA THR A 24 7.55 -0.91 -10.11
C THR A 24 6.43 -0.48 -9.17
N VAL A 25 5.33 -0.08 -9.77
CA VAL A 25 4.04 0.05 -9.07
C VAL A 25 3.45 -1.35 -8.92
N GLY A 26 3.29 -1.80 -7.68
CA GLY A 26 2.72 -3.11 -7.39
C GLY A 26 1.20 -3.13 -7.51
N PHE A 27 0.54 -2.13 -6.94
CA PHE A 27 -0.92 -2.01 -6.98
C PHE A 27 -1.35 -0.60 -7.31
N VAL A 28 -2.44 -0.51 -8.06
CA VAL A 28 -3.19 0.73 -8.30
C VAL A 28 -4.57 0.54 -7.69
N TRP A 29 -4.87 1.30 -6.65
CA TRP A 29 -6.18 1.27 -6.02
C TRP A 29 -7.10 2.27 -6.72
N ILE A 30 -8.11 1.77 -7.40
CA ILE A 30 -9.21 2.56 -7.94
C ILE A 30 -10.26 2.73 -6.84
N LYS A 31 -10.41 3.95 -6.37
CA LYS A 31 -11.33 4.26 -5.26
C LYS A 31 -12.76 4.22 -5.72
N LYS A 32 -13.57 3.44 -5.04
CA LYS A 32 -15.00 3.28 -5.33
C LYS A 32 -15.86 3.90 -4.24
N ASN A 33 -17.07 4.28 -4.61
CA ASN A 33 -18.14 4.61 -3.67
C ASN A 33 -18.91 3.35 -3.30
N LYS A 34 -19.69 3.41 -2.21
CA LYS A 34 -20.52 2.29 -1.75
C LYS A 34 -21.54 1.83 -2.81
N ASN A 35 -21.95 2.71 -3.72
CA ASN A 35 -22.87 2.37 -4.82
C ASN A 35 -22.19 1.69 -6.01
N GLY A 36 -20.88 1.43 -5.93
CA GLY A 36 -20.10 0.81 -7.01
C GLY A 36 -19.55 1.78 -8.06
N GLY A 37 -19.93 3.04 -8.02
CA GLY A 37 -19.37 4.08 -8.90
C GLY A 37 -17.98 4.52 -8.49
N ASN A 38 -17.28 5.21 -9.38
CA ASN A 38 -15.98 5.78 -9.07
C ASN A 38 -16.11 6.94 -8.10
N PHE A 39 -15.23 6.95 -7.09
CA PHE A 39 -15.05 8.11 -6.24
C PHE A 39 -14.31 9.21 -7.01
N PHE A 40 -14.71 10.46 -6.81
CA PHE A 40 -14.02 11.62 -7.37
C PHE A 40 -13.53 12.51 -6.24
N GLY A 41 -12.20 12.55 -6.07
CA GLY A 41 -11.55 13.42 -5.11
C GLY A 41 -11.36 14.83 -5.63
N VAL A 42 -10.73 15.66 -4.80
CA VAL A 42 -10.33 17.02 -5.17
C VAL A 42 -8.89 16.98 -5.70
N GLY A 43 -8.66 17.59 -6.84
CA GLY A 43 -7.32 17.70 -7.43
C GLY A 43 -7.20 18.99 -8.23
N TRP A 44 -5.96 19.46 -8.42
CA TRP A 44 -5.67 20.69 -9.18
C TRP A 44 -5.89 20.51 -10.68
N TYR A 45 -5.69 19.29 -11.18
CA TYR A 45 -5.79 19.00 -12.62
C TYR A 45 -6.97 18.08 -12.92
N THR A 46 -6.90 16.86 -12.45
CA THR A 46 -7.97 15.89 -12.57
C THR A 46 -8.56 15.56 -11.20
N LYS A 47 -9.75 14.98 -11.17
CA LYS A 47 -10.35 14.51 -9.91
C LYS A 47 -9.62 13.25 -9.46
N SER A 48 -8.92 13.34 -8.32
CA SER A 48 -8.10 12.25 -7.79
C SER A 48 -8.97 11.09 -7.30
N ASN A 49 -8.87 9.94 -7.96
CA ASN A 49 -9.64 8.76 -7.59
C ASN A 49 -8.83 7.46 -7.59
N ALA A 50 -7.51 7.60 -7.54
CA ALA A 50 -6.61 6.46 -7.44
C ALA A 50 -5.42 6.76 -6.53
N GLU A 51 -4.88 5.72 -5.90
CA GLU A 51 -3.59 5.74 -5.20
C GLU A 51 -2.76 4.55 -5.65
N ILE A 52 -1.45 4.63 -5.46
CA ILE A 52 -0.51 3.59 -5.86
C ILE A 52 0.25 3.02 -4.68
N CYS A 53 0.57 1.74 -4.78
CA CYS A 53 1.44 1.05 -3.85
C CYS A 53 2.71 0.63 -4.58
N LEU A 54 3.84 1.22 -4.20
CA LEU A 54 5.13 1.00 -4.84
C LEU A 54 5.79 -0.27 -4.30
N ILE A 55 6.51 -0.98 -5.17
CA ILE A 55 7.40 -2.09 -4.79
C ILE A 55 8.84 -1.62 -4.85
N GLY A 56 9.52 -1.71 -3.71
CA GLY A 56 10.96 -1.57 -3.60
C GLY A 56 11.56 -2.86 -3.05
N VAL A 57 12.77 -3.19 -3.46
CA VAL A 57 13.49 -4.40 -3.06
C VAL A 57 14.83 -4.02 -2.46
N LYS A 58 15.19 -4.68 -1.36
CA LYS A 58 16.50 -4.56 -0.73
C LYS A 58 17.12 -5.95 -0.66
N GLY A 59 18.28 -6.10 -1.28
CA GLY A 59 18.94 -7.39 -1.37
C GLY A 59 18.25 -8.35 -2.33
N LYS A 60 18.21 -9.64 -1.99
CA LYS A 60 17.61 -10.67 -2.82
C LYS A 60 16.10 -10.69 -2.66
N SER A 61 15.38 -10.54 -3.76
CA SER A 61 13.92 -10.62 -3.76
C SER A 61 13.45 -12.06 -3.48
N PRO A 62 12.42 -12.25 -2.64
CA PRO A 62 11.78 -13.56 -2.53
C PRO A 62 11.10 -13.94 -3.85
N LYS A 63 10.85 -15.23 -4.04
CA LYS A 63 10.05 -15.69 -5.19
C LYS A 63 8.63 -15.18 -5.02
N VAL A 64 8.13 -14.47 -6.02
CA VAL A 64 6.81 -13.86 -5.98
C VAL A 64 5.89 -14.47 -7.04
N SER A 65 4.59 -14.44 -6.77
CA SER A 65 3.59 -14.83 -7.76
C SER A 65 3.43 -13.73 -8.81
N ASN A 66 3.32 -14.11 -10.07
CA ASN A 66 3.05 -13.18 -11.18
C ASN A 66 1.59 -13.23 -11.65
N SER A 67 0.71 -13.88 -10.88
CA SER A 67 -0.71 -14.04 -11.23
C SER A 67 -1.63 -13.05 -10.53
N ILE A 68 -1.08 -12.12 -9.75
CA ILE A 68 -1.86 -11.15 -8.99
C ILE A 68 -2.12 -9.90 -9.84
N SER A 69 -3.39 -9.47 -9.91
CA SER A 69 -3.75 -8.24 -10.63
C SER A 69 -3.13 -7.01 -9.95
N GLN A 70 -2.62 -6.11 -10.76
CA GLN A 70 -2.14 -4.80 -10.30
C GLN A 70 -3.29 -3.89 -9.87
N ILE A 71 -4.47 -4.03 -10.49
CA ILE A 71 -5.62 -3.17 -10.22
C ILE A 71 -6.41 -3.71 -9.04
N ILE A 72 -6.67 -2.84 -8.07
CA ILE A 72 -7.51 -3.10 -6.93
C ILE A 72 -8.69 -2.13 -6.99
N GLU A 73 -9.89 -2.63 -7.14
CA GLU A 73 -11.12 -1.84 -7.04
C GLU A 73 -11.71 -2.08 -5.65
N ALA A 74 -11.75 -1.04 -4.84
CA ALA A 74 -12.26 -1.16 -3.48
C ALA A 74 -12.87 0.16 -3.01
N VAL A 75 -13.89 0.06 -2.16
CA VAL A 75 -14.55 1.22 -1.56
C VAL A 75 -13.57 1.93 -0.64
N ARG A 76 -13.48 3.25 -0.76
CA ARG A 76 -12.68 4.05 0.15
C ARG A 76 -13.29 4.04 1.57
N GLY A 77 -12.42 3.94 2.57
CA GLY A 77 -12.79 4.08 3.97
C GLY A 77 -12.64 5.51 4.47
N LYS A 78 -12.84 5.70 5.76
CA LYS A 78 -12.62 6.98 6.45
C LYS A 78 -11.14 7.26 6.65
N HIS A 79 -10.75 8.53 6.68
CA HIS A 79 -9.43 9.00 7.10
C HIS A 79 -8.26 8.34 6.35
N SER A 80 -8.35 8.26 5.03
CA SER A 80 -7.28 7.69 4.18
C SER A 80 -6.94 6.23 4.47
N LYS A 81 -7.87 5.49 5.07
CA LYS A 81 -7.70 4.06 5.33
C LYS A 81 -7.52 3.30 4.01
N LYS A 82 -6.50 2.47 3.94
CA LYS A 82 -6.22 1.65 2.77
C LYS A 82 -7.16 0.45 2.72
N PRO A 83 -7.43 -0.12 1.52
CA PRO A 83 -8.33 -1.27 1.40
C PRO A 83 -7.86 -2.45 2.23
N GLU A 84 -8.78 -3.10 2.93
CA GLU A 84 -8.49 -4.29 3.73
C GLU A 84 -7.93 -5.44 2.89
N ILE A 85 -8.44 -5.58 1.66
CA ILE A 85 -8.04 -6.65 0.74
C ILE A 85 -6.55 -6.61 0.39
N ILE A 86 -5.90 -5.46 0.52
CA ILE A 86 -4.50 -5.32 0.11
C ILE A 86 -3.56 -6.22 0.90
N ARG A 87 -3.82 -6.43 2.18
CA ARG A 87 -2.98 -7.33 3.02
C ARG A 87 -3.01 -8.74 2.50
N ALA A 88 -4.20 -9.25 2.16
CA ALA A 88 -4.35 -10.57 1.55
C ALA A 88 -3.64 -10.66 0.20
N LYS A 89 -3.74 -9.62 -0.61
CA LYS A 89 -3.07 -9.56 -1.92
C LYS A 89 -1.55 -9.54 -1.79
N ILE A 90 -1.01 -8.87 -0.79
CA ILE A 90 0.43 -8.89 -0.51
C ILE A 90 0.89 -10.28 -0.12
N VAL A 91 0.13 -10.99 0.70
CA VAL A 91 0.46 -12.37 1.10
C VAL A 91 0.39 -13.33 -0.11
N GLU A 92 -0.62 -13.20 -0.96
CA GLU A 92 -0.69 -13.97 -2.21
C GLU A 92 0.53 -13.68 -3.12
N PHE A 93 0.94 -12.41 -3.19
CA PHE A 93 2.06 -11.97 -4.01
C PHE A 93 3.41 -12.46 -3.48
N ALA A 94 3.69 -12.24 -2.20
CA ALA A 94 5.00 -12.47 -1.59
C ALA A 94 5.14 -13.84 -0.91
N GLY A 95 4.04 -14.54 -0.67
CA GLY A 95 4.00 -15.78 0.10
C GLY A 95 3.85 -15.53 1.61
N ASP A 96 3.70 -16.60 2.36
CA ASP A 96 3.56 -16.53 3.82
C ASP A 96 4.94 -16.43 4.47
N ILE A 97 5.51 -15.24 4.43
CA ILE A 97 6.81 -14.88 4.99
C ILE A 97 6.60 -13.86 6.12
N PRO A 98 7.60 -13.66 7.01
CA PRO A 98 7.53 -12.61 8.03
C PRO A 98 7.22 -11.26 7.38
N ARG A 99 6.30 -10.52 7.97
CA ARG A 99 5.83 -9.25 7.43
C ARG A 99 5.50 -8.24 8.51
N ILE A 100 5.72 -6.99 8.20
CA ILE A 100 5.47 -5.87 9.09
C ILE A 100 4.69 -4.79 8.36
N GLU A 101 3.77 -4.16 9.08
CA GLU A 101 3.10 -2.95 8.63
C GLU A 101 3.56 -1.77 9.47
N LEU A 102 4.17 -0.79 8.82
CA LEU A 102 4.56 0.48 9.45
C LEU A 102 3.45 1.50 9.27
N PHE A 103 3.28 2.36 10.29
CA PHE A 103 2.21 3.34 10.36
C PHE A 103 0.83 2.69 10.36
N ALA A 104 0.76 1.52 10.98
CA ALA A 104 -0.49 0.77 11.12
C ALA A 104 -1.48 1.53 12.03
N ARG A 105 -2.74 1.49 11.66
CA ARG A 105 -3.84 2.10 12.42
C ARG A 105 -4.65 1.08 13.20
N GLU A 106 -4.50 -0.18 12.83
CA GLU A 106 -5.12 -1.34 13.47
C GLU A 106 -4.15 -2.51 13.41
N LYS A 107 -4.30 -3.45 14.33
CA LYS A 107 -3.56 -4.71 14.29
C LYS A 107 -4.30 -5.73 13.44
N HIS A 108 -3.54 -6.52 12.68
CA HIS A 108 -4.05 -7.59 11.85
C HIS A 108 -3.30 -8.88 12.13
N GLU A 109 -4.03 -9.98 12.22
CA GLU A 109 -3.46 -11.31 12.44
C GLU A 109 -2.42 -11.63 11.36
N GLY A 110 -1.29 -12.18 11.78
CA GLY A 110 -0.18 -12.53 10.90
C GLY A 110 0.74 -11.36 10.50
N TRP A 111 0.46 -10.15 11.00
CA TRP A 111 1.27 -8.97 10.74
C TRP A 111 1.87 -8.42 12.01
N THR A 112 3.18 -8.18 12.00
CA THR A 112 3.83 -7.35 13.00
C THR A 112 3.51 -5.88 12.69
N SER A 113 3.09 -5.12 13.69
CA SER A 113 2.54 -3.77 13.46
C SER A 113 3.24 -2.72 14.30
N TRP A 114 3.49 -1.57 13.68
CA TRP A 114 4.01 -0.38 14.32
C TRP A 114 3.26 0.86 13.84
N GLY A 115 2.82 1.69 14.77
CA GLY A 115 2.10 2.93 14.47
C GLY A 115 1.76 3.68 15.74
N ASN A 116 1.30 4.92 15.61
CA ASN A 116 0.98 5.77 16.77
C ASN A 116 -0.47 5.63 17.26
N GLU A 117 -1.29 4.82 16.61
CA GLU A 117 -2.69 4.58 16.99
C GLU A 117 -2.91 3.20 17.60
N ILE A 118 -1.84 2.42 17.79
CA ILE A 118 -1.88 1.03 18.29
C ILE A 118 -0.82 0.79 19.34
N GLU A 119 -0.96 -0.31 20.11
CA GLU A 119 0.13 -0.86 20.88
C GLU A 119 1.10 -1.56 19.93
N ASN A 120 2.36 -1.10 19.92
CA ASN A 120 3.35 -1.58 18.95
C ASN A 120 3.86 -2.97 19.31
N ASP A 121 4.08 -3.80 18.30
CA ASP A 121 4.70 -5.11 18.45
C ASP A 121 6.23 -5.02 18.50
N ILE A 122 6.78 -3.94 17.99
CA ILE A 122 8.23 -3.67 17.93
C ILE A 122 8.53 -2.23 18.30
N ASP A 123 9.77 -1.97 18.70
CA ASP A 123 10.31 -0.63 18.88
C ASP A 123 11.15 -0.21 17.68
N LEU A 124 10.96 1.01 17.24
CA LEU A 124 11.75 1.61 16.16
C LEU A 124 12.46 2.88 16.62
#